data_dabd075fa82db7ee1a25854b8651c00d
#
_entry.id   dabd075fa82db7ee1a25854b8651c00d
#
_cell.length_a   1.000
_cell.length_b   1.000
_cell.length_c   1.000
_cell.angle_alpha   90.00
_cell.angle_beta   90.00
_cell.angle_gamma   90.00
#
_symmetry.space_group_name_H-M   'P 1'
#
loop_
_entity.id
_entity.type
_entity.pdbx_description
1 polymer ?
#
loop_
_entity_poly.entity_id
_entity_poly.type
_entity_poly.pdbx_seq_one_letter_code
_entity_poly.pdbx_strand_id
1 'polypeptide(L)'
;MPIRERRITAADHGHLLTNVGVWSPDGTRIVFDIRSDAAGSIFDGDRIMAVDVRDGSVETLYRSRRGACCGVVTWHPNADRVVFIHGPEDPTPDWNYGASRRRGVVLDLKPGAEPETLDACELTEPFVAGALRGGSHVHTWSADGSLIAFTYEDQLLVERTGTIGVESNRRQVGVAIPGRPVTVSRRHPRNHDGSSFCVVVTDVQETARPRSDDLLRCCSDAWIGTNGYVDALGVRRSKAIAFQGRVPIGRTNDDGMIETIDEVFVVDLPKELARAGERPLE
;
A
#
# COMPACT_ATOMS: atom_id res chain seq x y z
N MET A 1 4.29 -26.51 -28.59
CA MET A 1 5.63 -25.92 -28.38
C MET A 1 6.07 -26.17 -26.96
N PRO A 2 7.33 -26.48 -26.66
CA PRO A 2 7.79 -26.60 -25.27
C PRO A 2 7.73 -25.23 -24.57
N ILE A 3 7.37 -25.22 -23.28
CA ILE A 3 7.50 -24.05 -22.42
C ILE A 3 8.98 -23.73 -22.29
N ARG A 4 9.35 -22.44 -22.44
CA ARG A 4 10.74 -21.97 -22.28
C ARG A 4 10.77 -20.85 -21.25
N GLU A 5 11.54 -21.06 -20.21
CA GLU A 5 11.90 -20.05 -19.23
C GLU A 5 13.14 -19.29 -19.72
N ARG A 6 13.19 -18.00 -19.45
CA ARG A 6 14.34 -17.16 -19.78
C ARG A 6 14.66 -16.23 -18.62
N ARG A 7 15.90 -16.30 -18.12
CA ARG A 7 16.40 -15.32 -17.18
C ARG A 7 16.71 -14.01 -17.92
N ILE A 8 16.15 -12.90 -17.47
CA ILE A 8 16.29 -11.58 -18.11
C ILE A 8 17.11 -10.58 -17.29
N THR A 9 17.40 -10.89 -16.01
CA THR A 9 18.28 -10.08 -15.18
C THR A 9 19.38 -10.93 -14.58
N ALA A 10 20.57 -10.31 -14.34
CA ALA A 10 21.69 -10.93 -13.65
C ALA A 10 22.47 -9.85 -12.90
N ALA A 11 22.62 -9.99 -11.58
CA ALA A 11 23.41 -9.10 -10.73
C ALA A 11 23.71 -9.80 -9.40
N ASP A 12 24.61 -9.23 -8.61
CA ASP A 12 25.06 -9.77 -7.33
C ASP A 12 24.14 -9.41 -6.15
N HIS A 13 22.93 -8.91 -6.45
CA HIS A 13 21.92 -8.55 -5.45
C HIS A 13 20.56 -9.13 -5.82
N GLY A 14 19.67 -9.23 -4.84
CA GLY A 14 18.30 -9.72 -5.06
C GLY A 14 17.48 -8.74 -5.88
N HIS A 15 16.70 -9.28 -6.82
CA HIS A 15 15.69 -8.55 -7.60
C HIS A 15 14.31 -9.04 -7.17
N LEU A 16 13.48 -8.15 -6.65
CA LEU A 16 12.12 -8.50 -6.18
C LEU A 16 11.05 -7.91 -7.07
N LEU A 17 10.07 -8.75 -7.37
CA LEU A 17 8.85 -8.34 -8.02
C LEU A 17 7.72 -8.19 -7.00
N THR A 18 6.92 -7.15 -7.15
CA THR A 18 5.56 -7.16 -6.62
C THR A 18 4.75 -8.21 -7.38
N ASN A 19 3.82 -8.88 -6.74
CA ASN A 19 3.06 -9.97 -7.35
C ASN A 19 2.02 -9.52 -8.41
N VAL A 20 1.77 -8.22 -8.56
CA VAL A 20 0.82 -7.64 -9.51
C VAL A 20 1.36 -6.34 -10.11
N GLY A 21 0.88 -5.96 -11.31
CA GLY A 21 1.12 -4.65 -11.89
C GLY A 21 2.58 -4.32 -12.20
N VAL A 22 3.41 -5.32 -12.50
CA VAL A 22 4.85 -5.10 -12.74
C VAL A 22 5.21 -4.84 -14.20
N TRP A 23 4.29 -5.06 -15.12
CA TRP A 23 4.51 -4.83 -16.55
C TRP A 23 4.16 -3.40 -16.96
N SER A 24 4.97 -2.81 -17.83
CA SER A 24 4.63 -1.57 -18.52
C SER A 24 3.39 -1.76 -19.41
N PRO A 25 2.62 -0.70 -19.69
CA PRO A 25 1.41 -0.80 -20.51
C PRO A 25 1.63 -1.37 -21.89
N ASP A 26 2.80 -1.17 -22.48
CA ASP A 26 3.19 -1.69 -23.79
C ASP A 26 3.77 -3.13 -23.74
N GLY A 27 3.91 -3.70 -22.54
CA GLY A 27 4.42 -5.05 -22.32
C GLY A 27 5.91 -5.23 -22.61
N THR A 28 6.68 -4.15 -22.73
CA THR A 28 8.11 -4.22 -23.08
C THR A 28 9.05 -4.19 -21.87
N ARG A 29 8.61 -3.67 -20.73
CA ARG A 29 9.42 -3.53 -19.52
C ARG A 29 8.75 -4.15 -18.29
N ILE A 30 9.58 -4.61 -17.34
CA ILE A 30 9.16 -5.08 -16.03
C ILE A 30 9.87 -4.25 -14.97
N VAL A 31 9.12 -3.71 -13.99
CA VAL A 31 9.70 -3.02 -12.83
C VAL A 31 9.98 -3.98 -11.70
N PHE A 32 11.01 -3.67 -10.94
CA PHE A 32 11.42 -4.43 -9.75
C PHE A 32 12.18 -3.53 -8.77
N ASP A 33 12.31 -3.98 -7.54
CA ASP A 33 13.22 -3.36 -6.55
C ASP A 33 14.36 -4.32 -6.20
N ILE A 34 15.37 -3.77 -5.54
CA ILE A 34 16.56 -4.52 -5.14
C ILE A 34 16.56 -4.78 -3.65
N ARG A 35 17.27 -5.85 -3.23
CA ARG A 35 17.50 -6.21 -1.84
C ARG A 35 18.97 -6.59 -1.64
N SER A 36 19.51 -6.34 -0.47
CA SER A 36 20.90 -6.72 -0.16
C SER A 36 21.04 -8.21 0.12
N ASP A 37 20.01 -8.88 0.63
CA ASP A 37 20.06 -10.30 0.95
C ASP A 37 19.56 -11.16 -0.22
N ALA A 38 20.14 -12.35 -0.35
CA ALA A 38 19.82 -13.27 -1.44
C ALA A 38 18.36 -13.78 -1.41
N ALA A 39 17.74 -13.83 -0.23
CA ALA A 39 16.35 -14.23 -0.06
C ALA A 39 15.35 -13.09 -0.32
N GLY A 40 15.84 -11.83 -0.41
CA GLY A 40 15.00 -10.65 -0.61
C GLY A 40 14.12 -10.31 0.58
N SER A 41 14.48 -10.76 1.78
CA SER A 41 13.67 -10.59 3.00
C SER A 41 13.87 -9.25 3.68
N ILE A 42 15.02 -8.61 3.48
CA ILE A 42 15.37 -7.33 4.11
C ILE A 42 14.94 -6.19 3.19
N PHE A 43 14.04 -5.34 3.68
CA PHE A 43 13.58 -4.16 2.93
C PHE A 43 14.57 -2.99 3.10
N ASP A 44 15.66 -3.04 2.35
CA ASP A 44 16.78 -2.10 2.44
C ASP A 44 17.24 -1.52 1.09
N GLY A 45 16.57 -1.89 0.00
CA GLY A 45 16.91 -1.40 -1.34
C GLY A 45 16.73 0.11 -1.49
N ASP A 46 17.61 0.74 -2.24
CA ASP A 46 17.61 2.18 -2.50
C ASP A 46 17.11 2.54 -3.93
N ARG A 47 16.71 1.55 -4.73
CA ARG A 47 16.41 1.76 -6.15
C ARG A 47 15.15 1.03 -6.61
N ILE A 48 14.42 1.72 -7.48
CA ILE A 48 13.42 1.13 -8.38
C ILE A 48 14.05 1.03 -9.76
N MET A 49 13.95 -0.14 -10.35
CA MET A 49 14.59 -0.46 -11.61
C MET A 49 13.57 -1.03 -12.60
N ALA A 50 13.90 -0.93 -13.89
CA ALA A 50 13.16 -1.63 -14.94
C ALA A 50 14.10 -2.43 -15.82
N VAL A 51 13.63 -3.55 -16.34
CA VAL A 51 14.32 -4.36 -17.35
C VAL A 51 13.49 -4.40 -18.64
N ASP A 52 14.13 -4.15 -19.78
CA ASP A 52 13.53 -4.41 -21.08
C ASP A 52 13.55 -5.91 -21.35
N VAL A 53 12.39 -6.49 -21.63
CA VAL A 53 12.27 -7.95 -21.80
C VAL A 53 12.83 -8.46 -23.14
N ARG A 54 13.08 -7.55 -24.09
CA ARG A 54 13.59 -7.90 -25.43
C ARG A 54 15.09 -8.18 -25.43
N ASP A 55 15.85 -7.33 -24.74
CA ASP A 55 17.32 -7.37 -24.75
C ASP A 55 17.96 -7.55 -23.35
N GLY A 56 17.16 -7.44 -22.28
CA GLY A 56 17.64 -7.57 -20.90
C GLY A 56 18.36 -6.32 -20.39
N SER A 57 18.30 -5.18 -21.10
CA SER A 57 18.84 -3.93 -20.62
C SER A 57 18.11 -3.45 -19.38
N VAL A 58 18.88 -2.99 -18.39
CA VAL A 58 18.36 -2.57 -17.08
C VAL A 58 18.61 -1.08 -16.90
N GLU A 59 17.57 -0.36 -16.47
CA GLU A 59 17.66 1.07 -16.14
C GLU A 59 17.21 1.33 -14.70
N THR A 60 17.77 2.35 -14.08
CA THR A 60 17.32 2.85 -12.77
C THR A 60 16.26 3.94 -13.01
N LEU A 61 15.03 3.69 -12.60
CA LEU A 61 13.92 4.62 -12.69
C LEU A 61 13.93 5.64 -11.54
N TYR A 62 14.33 5.19 -10.36
CA TYR A 62 14.38 6.01 -9.16
C TYR A 62 15.50 5.56 -8.23
N ARG A 63 16.13 6.52 -7.55
CA ARG A 63 17.03 6.26 -6.43
C ARG A 63 16.63 7.10 -5.24
N SER A 64 16.36 6.46 -4.13
CA SER A 64 16.09 7.13 -2.85
C SER A 64 17.32 7.87 -2.34
N ARG A 65 17.09 8.86 -1.51
CA ARG A 65 18.12 9.73 -0.95
C ARG A 65 18.07 9.70 0.58
N ARG A 66 19.06 10.26 1.22
CA ARG A 66 19.10 10.52 2.67
C ARG A 66 18.81 9.27 3.50
N GLY A 67 19.34 8.11 3.09
CA GLY A 67 19.21 6.84 3.81
C GLY A 67 17.84 6.18 3.78
N ALA A 68 16.90 6.70 2.98
CA ALA A 68 15.62 6.05 2.80
C ALA A 68 15.76 4.78 1.95
N CYS A 69 14.96 3.76 2.25
CA CYS A 69 14.77 2.61 1.39
C CYS A 69 13.50 2.77 0.53
N CYS A 70 13.43 2.09 -0.61
CA CYS A 70 12.25 2.07 -1.48
C CYS A 70 12.05 0.68 -2.11
N GLY A 71 10.83 0.34 -2.49
CA GLY A 71 10.53 -0.95 -3.11
C GLY A 71 9.04 -1.22 -3.25
N VAL A 72 8.69 -2.46 -3.61
CA VAL A 72 7.30 -2.91 -3.83
C VAL A 72 6.60 -2.04 -4.87
N VAL A 73 7.20 -2.00 -6.05
CA VAL A 73 6.78 -1.12 -7.14
C VAL A 73 5.69 -1.76 -8.00
N THR A 74 4.72 -0.95 -8.44
CA THR A 74 3.74 -1.33 -9.45
C THR A 74 3.63 -0.28 -10.55
N TRP A 75 3.33 -0.72 -11.77
CA TRP A 75 3.15 0.14 -12.92
C TRP A 75 1.68 0.54 -13.08
N HIS A 76 1.45 1.77 -13.50
CA HIS A 76 0.11 2.23 -13.89
C HIS A 76 -0.38 1.46 -15.14
N PRO A 77 -1.63 0.97 -15.19
CA PRO A 77 -2.09 0.12 -16.27
C PRO A 77 -2.09 0.77 -17.66
N ASN A 78 -2.20 2.10 -17.73
CA ASN A 78 -2.40 2.83 -18.99
C ASN A 78 -1.43 4.01 -19.19
N ALA A 79 -0.43 4.19 -18.32
CA ALA A 79 0.50 5.32 -18.40
C ALA A 79 1.91 4.90 -17.99
N ASP A 80 2.90 5.61 -18.47
CA ASP A 80 4.30 5.44 -18.10
C ASP A 80 4.57 6.10 -16.73
N ARG A 81 4.05 5.46 -15.69
CA ARG A 81 4.02 5.93 -14.31
C ARG A 81 4.10 4.74 -13.37
N VAL A 82 4.82 4.88 -12.28
CA VAL A 82 4.94 3.86 -11.24
C VAL A 82 4.53 4.40 -9.87
N VAL A 83 4.11 3.51 -8.99
CA VAL A 83 3.93 3.79 -7.56
C VAL A 83 4.70 2.76 -6.74
N PHE A 84 5.32 3.20 -5.66
CA PHE A 84 6.15 2.33 -4.82
C PHE A 84 6.16 2.82 -3.36
N ILE A 85 6.62 1.96 -2.46
CA ILE A 85 6.86 2.29 -1.05
C ILE A 85 8.16 3.07 -0.93
N HIS A 86 8.13 4.10 -0.08
CA HIS A 86 9.31 4.86 0.33
C HIS A 86 9.39 4.92 1.87
N GLY A 87 10.53 4.58 2.41
CA GLY A 87 10.82 4.69 3.84
C GLY A 87 11.09 6.14 4.26
N PRO A 88 11.24 6.40 5.57
CA PRO A 88 11.62 7.72 6.06
C PRO A 88 12.98 8.17 5.52
N GLU A 89 13.07 9.43 5.11
CA GLU A 89 14.35 10.09 4.90
C GLU A 89 14.98 10.46 6.25
N ASP A 90 16.31 10.51 6.31
CA ASP A 90 17.08 10.72 7.55
C ASP A 90 16.55 9.84 8.67
N PRO A 91 16.61 8.51 8.50
CA PRO A 91 16.14 7.58 9.52
C PRO A 91 16.96 7.73 10.80
N THR A 92 16.27 7.65 11.95
CA THR A 92 16.89 7.65 13.27
C THR A 92 16.57 6.34 13.99
N PRO A 93 17.26 5.99 15.08
CA PRO A 93 16.91 4.79 15.86
C PRO A 93 15.43 4.75 16.27
N ASP A 94 14.84 5.91 16.60
CA ASP A 94 13.45 6.02 17.02
C ASP A 94 12.47 6.17 15.85
N TRP A 95 12.95 6.51 14.65
CA TRP A 95 12.15 6.70 13.45
C TRP A 95 12.84 6.11 12.22
N ASN A 96 12.95 4.82 12.19
CA ASN A 96 13.46 4.05 11.07
C ASN A 96 12.31 3.46 10.22
N TYR A 97 12.66 2.68 9.19
CA TYR A 97 11.66 1.98 8.40
C TYR A 97 10.78 1.07 9.26
N GLY A 98 9.49 1.18 9.07
CA GLY A 98 8.47 0.38 9.75
C GLY A 98 7.14 0.47 9.00
N ALA A 99 6.24 -0.47 9.26
CA ALA A 99 4.99 -0.57 8.54
C ALA A 99 4.12 0.70 8.65
N SER A 100 4.13 1.34 9.82
CA SER A 100 3.38 2.58 10.10
C SER A 100 4.13 3.87 9.75
N ARG A 101 5.36 3.79 9.21
CA ARG A 101 6.25 4.95 8.97
C ARG A 101 6.68 5.09 7.51
N ARG A 102 6.12 4.32 6.62
CA ARG A 102 6.38 4.39 5.19
C ARG A 102 5.29 5.16 4.46
N ARG A 103 5.55 5.58 3.24
CA ARG A 103 4.62 6.33 2.40
C ARG A 103 4.62 5.80 0.98
N GLY A 104 3.57 6.06 0.22
CA GLY A 104 3.55 5.88 -1.21
C GLY A 104 4.29 7.02 -1.91
N VAL A 105 4.98 6.69 -2.99
CA VAL A 105 5.55 7.66 -3.92
C VAL A 105 5.12 7.31 -5.33
N VAL A 106 4.64 8.30 -6.07
CA VAL A 106 4.29 8.21 -7.48
C VAL A 106 5.37 8.89 -8.30
N LEU A 107 5.76 8.29 -9.41
CA LEU A 107 6.74 8.84 -10.33
C LEU A 107 6.25 8.69 -11.78
N ASP A 108 6.09 9.81 -12.47
CA ASP A 108 5.94 9.83 -13.92
C ASP A 108 7.29 9.55 -14.59
N LEU A 109 7.35 8.60 -15.52
CA LEU A 109 8.59 8.22 -16.19
C LEU A 109 8.85 9.11 -17.41
N LYS A 110 8.80 10.44 -17.22
CA LYS A 110 9.12 11.47 -18.22
C LYS A 110 10.42 12.18 -17.83
N PRO A 111 11.19 12.68 -18.79
CA PRO A 111 12.35 13.48 -18.47
C PRO A 111 12.01 14.68 -17.59
N GLY A 112 12.73 14.84 -16.47
CA GLY A 112 12.56 15.96 -15.54
C GLY A 112 11.35 15.86 -14.61
N ALA A 113 10.62 14.73 -14.58
CA ALA A 113 9.58 14.52 -13.58
C ALA A 113 10.20 14.30 -12.20
N GLU A 114 9.62 14.94 -11.19
CA GLU A 114 9.99 14.73 -9.79
C GLU A 114 9.03 13.73 -9.14
N PRO A 115 9.52 12.92 -8.19
CA PRO A 115 8.66 12.00 -7.43
C PRO A 115 7.69 12.79 -6.55
N GLU A 116 6.45 12.35 -6.51
CA GLU A 116 5.40 12.93 -5.66
C GLU A 116 5.05 11.99 -4.52
N THR A 117 5.01 12.51 -3.28
CA THR A 117 4.46 11.76 -2.16
C THR A 117 2.96 11.53 -2.39
N LEU A 118 2.52 10.28 -2.38
CA LEU A 118 1.14 9.89 -2.66
C LEU A 118 0.20 10.34 -1.55
N ASP A 119 0.44 9.87 -0.34
CA ASP A 119 -0.41 10.03 0.84
C ASP A 119 0.13 11.13 1.76
N ALA A 120 -0.75 12.01 2.24
CA ALA A 120 -0.43 12.93 3.32
C ALA A 120 -0.42 12.20 4.67
N CYS A 121 0.47 12.61 5.58
CA CYS A 121 0.53 12.08 6.93
C CYS A 121 0.43 13.21 7.96
N GLU A 122 -0.53 13.12 8.89
CA GLU A 122 -0.73 14.03 10.02
C GLU A 122 -0.70 13.23 11.32
N LEU A 123 0.31 13.45 12.15
CA LEU A 123 0.50 12.75 13.44
C LEU A 123 0.06 13.59 14.65
N THR A 124 -0.48 14.79 14.42
CA THR A 124 -0.89 15.73 15.48
C THR A 124 -2.23 16.34 15.19
N GLU A 125 -3.08 16.39 16.18
CA GLU A 125 -4.39 17.07 16.10
C GLU A 125 -4.27 18.60 15.84
N PRO A 126 -5.25 19.19 15.14
CA PRO A 126 -6.41 18.56 14.53
C PRO A 126 -6.04 17.82 13.25
N PHE A 127 -6.57 16.61 13.09
CA PHE A 127 -6.33 15.82 11.89
C PHE A 127 -7.07 16.40 10.68
N VAL A 128 -6.51 16.18 9.50
CA VAL A 128 -7.04 16.69 8.23
C VAL A 128 -7.69 15.55 7.44
N ALA A 129 -8.89 15.82 6.91
CA ALA A 129 -9.57 14.87 6.02
C ALA A 129 -8.70 14.50 4.82
N GLY A 130 -8.62 13.22 4.50
CA GLY A 130 -7.79 12.69 3.42
C GLY A 130 -6.32 12.49 3.79
N ALA A 131 -5.87 12.90 4.97
CA ALA A 131 -4.56 12.55 5.51
C ALA A 131 -4.62 11.24 6.31
N LEU A 132 -3.54 10.46 6.27
CA LEU A 132 -3.34 9.28 7.11
C LEU A 132 -2.63 9.67 8.42
N ARG A 133 -2.70 8.80 9.42
CA ARG A 133 -1.96 8.94 10.69
C ARG A 133 -0.85 7.90 10.80
N GLY A 134 -0.34 7.44 9.67
CA GLY A 134 0.66 6.36 9.63
C GLY A 134 1.06 6.01 8.22
N GLY A 135 1.46 4.74 8.03
CA GLY A 135 2.09 4.28 6.80
C GLY A 135 1.17 3.52 5.85
N SER A 136 1.45 3.65 4.57
CA SER A 136 0.77 2.94 3.48
C SER A 136 1.72 1.98 2.75
N HIS A 137 1.23 0.86 2.23
CA HIS A 137 2.07 -0.06 1.47
C HIS A 137 1.31 -0.97 0.49
N VAL A 138 2.08 -1.60 -0.42
CA VAL A 138 1.55 -2.44 -1.50
C VAL A 138 0.52 -1.65 -2.31
N HIS A 139 1.00 -0.56 -2.91
CA HIS A 139 0.15 0.31 -3.71
C HIS A 139 -0.16 -0.36 -5.04
N THR A 140 -1.45 -0.51 -5.34
CA THR A 140 -1.92 -1.13 -6.58
C THR A 140 -2.94 -0.23 -7.28
N TRP A 141 -2.77 -0.05 -8.58
CA TRP A 141 -3.70 0.75 -9.39
C TRP A 141 -5.00 0.00 -9.65
N SER A 142 -6.11 0.72 -9.62
CA SER A 142 -7.37 0.20 -10.18
C SER A 142 -7.20 -0.10 -11.68
N ALA A 143 -8.02 -0.99 -12.22
CA ALA A 143 -7.89 -1.43 -13.61
C ALA A 143 -7.98 -0.28 -14.64
N ASP A 144 -8.70 0.81 -14.31
CA ASP A 144 -8.76 2.03 -15.11
C ASP A 144 -7.65 3.06 -14.80
N GLY A 145 -6.81 2.79 -13.79
CA GLY A 145 -5.73 3.68 -13.35
C GLY A 145 -6.19 4.92 -12.56
N SER A 146 -7.47 5.03 -12.23
CA SER A 146 -8.00 6.23 -11.59
C SER A 146 -7.83 6.30 -10.08
N LEU A 147 -7.60 5.16 -9.43
CA LEU A 147 -7.44 5.02 -7.99
C LEU A 147 -6.26 4.12 -7.65
N ILE A 148 -5.75 4.24 -6.42
CA ILE A 148 -4.68 3.40 -5.89
C ILE A 148 -5.15 2.80 -4.56
N ALA A 149 -5.23 1.47 -4.47
CA ALA A 149 -5.45 0.78 -3.20
C ALA A 149 -4.12 0.60 -2.47
N PHE A 150 -4.20 0.52 -1.16
CA PHE A 150 -3.05 0.24 -0.29
C PHE A 150 -3.50 -0.38 1.04
N THR A 151 -2.61 -1.12 1.67
CA THR A 151 -2.77 -1.49 3.07
C THR A 151 -2.24 -0.36 3.95
N TYR A 152 -2.99 0.03 4.97
CA TYR A 152 -2.68 1.11 5.92
C TYR A 152 -2.37 0.58 7.31
N GLU A 153 -1.43 1.20 8.01
CA GLU A 153 -1.12 0.95 9.42
C GLU A 153 -0.94 2.26 10.16
N ASP A 154 -1.74 2.47 11.22
CA ASP A 154 -1.82 3.71 11.97
C ASP A 154 -0.66 3.82 12.99
N GLN A 155 0.19 4.86 12.87
CA GLN A 155 1.33 5.08 13.77
C GLN A 155 0.88 5.45 15.19
N LEU A 156 -0.20 6.21 15.34
CA LEU A 156 -0.67 6.61 16.67
C LEU A 156 -1.24 5.42 17.44
N LEU A 157 -1.89 4.48 16.74
CA LEU A 157 -2.32 3.22 17.36
C LEU A 157 -1.12 2.35 17.74
N VAL A 158 -0.10 2.27 16.88
CA VAL A 158 1.16 1.54 17.20
C VAL A 158 1.84 2.12 18.43
N GLU A 159 1.89 3.43 18.59
CA GLU A 159 2.47 4.08 19.77
C GLU A 159 1.67 3.82 21.05
N ARG A 160 0.33 3.84 20.97
CA ARG A 160 -0.55 3.53 22.11
C ARG A 160 -0.45 2.07 22.54
N THR A 161 -0.25 1.15 21.59
CA THR A 161 -0.23 -0.30 21.84
C THR A 161 1.14 -0.83 22.24
N GLY A 162 2.17 -0.02 22.29
CA GLY A 162 3.45 -0.34 22.96
C GLY A 162 3.23 -0.72 24.44
N THR A 163 2.00 -0.67 24.91
CA THR A 163 1.50 -1.18 26.18
C THR A 163 1.09 -2.66 25.99
N ILE A 164 1.64 -3.49 26.81
CA ILE A 164 1.48 -4.95 26.89
C ILE A 164 0.05 -5.45 26.51
N GLY A 165 -0.04 -6.31 25.49
CA GLY A 165 -1.20 -7.17 25.24
C GLY A 165 -2.17 -6.74 24.15
N VAL A 166 -1.96 -5.63 23.47
CA VAL A 166 -2.80 -5.21 22.34
C VAL A 166 -2.07 -5.46 21.03
N GLU A 167 -2.69 -6.16 20.08
CA GLU A 167 -2.10 -6.33 18.76
C GLU A 167 -1.97 -4.98 18.07
N SER A 168 -0.73 -4.48 17.94
CA SER A 168 -0.42 -3.20 17.29
C SER A 168 -0.63 -3.22 15.78
N ASN A 169 -0.71 -4.40 15.18
CA ASN A 169 -0.78 -4.57 13.72
C ASN A 169 -2.24 -4.60 13.22
N ARG A 170 -2.98 -3.55 13.50
CA ARG A 170 -4.33 -3.35 12.98
C ARG A 170 -4.27 -2.72 11.60
N ARG A 171 -3.97 -3.54 10.61
CA ARG A 171 -3.97 -3.09 9.22
C ARG A 171 -5.38 -2.88 8.71
N GLN A 172 -5.53 -1.90 7.85
CA GLN A 172 -6.76 -1.56 7.16
C GLN A 172 -6.49 -1.41 5.67
N VAL A 173 -7.54 -1.47 4.86
CA VAL A 173 -7.44 -1.15 3.43
C VAL A 173 -7.80 0.31 3.22
N GLY A 174 -6.98 1.00 2.45
CA GLY A 174 -7.21 2.38 2.04
C GLY A 174 -7.18 2.55 0.53
N VAL A 175 -7.71 3.66 0.07
CA VAL A 175 -7.72 4.06 -1.34
C VAL A 175 -7.29 5.52 -1.45
N ALA A 176 -6.29 5.79 -2.27
CA ALA A 176 -5.90 7.14 -2.66
C ALA A 176 -6.62 7.56 -3.94
N ILE A 177 -7.05 8.83 -3.96
CA ILE A 177 -7.68 9.51 -5.08
C ILE A 177 -6.65 10.50 -5.66
N PRO A 178 -5.91 10.15 -6.72
CA PRO A 178 -4.90 11.01 -7.32
C PRO A 178 -5.47 12.35 -7.80
N GLY A 179 -4.62 13.39 -7.78
CA GLY A 179 -4.99 14.73 -8.23
C GLY A 179 -5.87 15.52 -7.25
N ARG A 180 -5.99 15.05 -6.01
CA ARG A 180 -6.63 15.75 -4.90
C ARG A 180 -5.62 15.93 -3.76
N PRO A 181 -4.73 16.92 -3.84
CA PRO A 181 -3.67 17.09 -2.86
C PRO A 181 -4.22 17.44 -1.47
N VAL A 182 -3.53 16.96 -0.45
CA VAL A 182 -3.84 17.21 0.95
C VAL A 182 -2.63 17.86 1.60
N THR A 183 -2.85 19.00 2.24
CA THR A 183 -1.81 19.73 2.98
C THR A 183 -2.08 19.58 4.47
N VAL A 184 -1.03 19.30 5.22
CA VAL A 184 -1.07 19.07 6.66
C VAL A 184 -0.21 20.07 7.43
N SER A 185 -0.39 20.14 8.75
CA SER A 185 0.38 21.02 9.61
C SER A 185 1.86 20.60 9.68
N ARG A 186 2.74 21.54 10.03
CA ARG A 186 4.16 21.25 10.31
C ARG A 186 4.45 21.09 11.81
N ARG A 187 3.42 20.78 12.61
CA ARG A 187 3.54 20.62 14.07
C ARG A 187 4.37 19.41 14.48
N HIS A 188 4.38 18.37 13.66
CA HIS A 188 5.23 17.21 13.85
C HIS A 188 6.30 17.14 12.73
N PRO A 189 7.57 16.84 13.04
CA PRO A 189 8.64 16.85 12.04
C PRO A 189 8.49 15.77 10.94
N ARG A 190 7.64 14.78 11.18
CA ARG A 190 7.35 13.70 10.22
C ARG A 190 6.04 13.88 9.45
N ASN A 191 5.29 14.95 9.74
CA ASN A 191 4.13 15.31 8.92
C ASN A 191 4.58 15.70 7.51
N HIS A 192 3.83 15.25 6.51
CA HIS A 192 4.08 15.58 5.11
C HIS A 192 2.79 15.65 4.30
N ASP A 193 2.80 16.52 3.29
CA ASP A 193 1.71 16.64 2.34
C ASP A 193 1.69 15.44 1.39
N GLY A 194 0.52 15.19 0.79
CA GLY A 194 0.32 14.18 -0.23
C GLY A 194 -0.33 14.75 -1.50
N SER A 195 -0.06 14.15 -2.64
CA SER A 195 -0.69 14.50 -3.93
C SER A 195 -2.08 13.90 -4.10
N SER A 196 -2.52 13.07 -3.16
CA SER A 196 -3.78 12.34 -3.21
C SER A 196 -4.58 12.47 -1.92
N PHE A 197 -5.90 12.44 -2.05
CA PHE A 197 -6.82 12.33 -0.93
C PHE A 197 -7.03 10.85 -0.59
N CYS A 198 -6.67 10.44 0.63
CA CYS A 198 -6.77 9.05 1.07
C CYS A 198 -8.05 8.79 1.87
N VAL A 199 -8.67 7.64 1.63
CA VAL A 199 -9.86 7.16 2.33
C VAL A 199 -9.60 5.76 2.83
N VAL A 200 -9.70 5.53 4.14
CA VAL A 200 -9.71 4.18 4.72
C VAL A 200 -11.10 3.59 4.46
N VAL A 201 -11.16 2.43 3.80
CA VAL A 201 -12.40 1.83 3.32
C VAL A 201 -12.83 0.58 4.10
N THR A 202 -12.09 0.22 5.12
CA THR A 202 -12.42 -0.86 6.07
C THR A 202 -12.50 -0.29 7.48
N ASP A 203 -13.33 -0.89 8.33
CA ASP A 203 -13.48 -0.52 9.73
C ASP A 203 -12.98 -1.67 10.60
N VAL A 204 -11.85 -1.45 11.28
CA VAL A 204 -11.20 -2.45 12.14
C VAL A 204 -11.47 -2.11 13.60
N GLN A 205 -12.05 -3.05 14.32
CA GLN A 205 -12.47 -2.90 15.72
C GLN A 205 -11.35 -3.31 16.69
N GLU A 206 -11.36 -2.72 17.90
CA GLU A 206 -10.50 -3.22 19.00
C GLU A 206 -10.93 -4.59 19.49
N THR A 207 -12.23 -4.80 19.52
CA THR A 207 -12.87 -6.07 19.91
C THR A 207 -13.93 -6.40 18.88
N ALA A 208 -13.78 -7.53 18.22
CA ALA A 208 -14.73 -8.01 17.24
C ALA A 208 -15.63 -9.09 17.85
N ARG A 209 -16.90 -9.06 17.50
CA ARG A 209 -17.86 -10.06 17.94
C ARG A 209 -17.65 -11.36 17.16
N PRO A 210 -17.61 -12.52 17.83
CA PRO A 210 -17.52 -13.80 17.14
C PRO A 210 -18.66 -14.01 16.15
N ARG A 211 -18.35 -14.55 14.97
CA ARG A 211 -19.32 -14.87 13.91
C ARG A 211 -20.08 -13.65 13.37
N SER A 212 -19.44 -12.50 13.36
CA SER A 212 -19.92 -11.28 12.71
C SER A 212 -18.94 -10.85 11.62
N ASP A 213 -19.31 -9.82 10.86
CA ASP A 213 -18.42 -9.18 9.87
C ASP A 213 -17.46 -8.17 10.53
N ASP A 214 -17.38 -8.16 11.88
CA ASP A 214 -16.44 -7.28 12.59
C ASP A 214 -15.00 -7.73 12.34
N LEU A 215 -14.16 -6.79 11.94
CA LEU A 215 -12.78 -7.02 11.52
C LEU A 215 -11.81 -6.64 12.64
N LEU A 216 -10.78 -7.45 12.86
CA LEU A 216 -9.65 -7.17 13.73
C LEU A 216 -8.44 -6.66 12.94
N ARG A 217 -8.35 -7.00 11.65
CA ARG A 217 -7.25 -6.65 10.76
C ARG A 217 -7.62 -6.92 9.31
N CYS A 218 -7.17 -6.07 8.39
CA CYS A 218 -7.35 -6.27 6.95
C CYS A 218 -6.01 -6.18 6.21
N CYS A 219 -5.83 -6.99 5.16
CA CYS A 219 -4.65 -6.94 4.30
C CYS A 219 -4.90 -7.67 2.97
N SER A 220 -3.85 -7.72 2.13
CA SER A 220 -3.86 -8.46 0.86
C SER A 220 -5.00 -8.01 -0.08
N ASP A 221 -5.14 -6.69 -0.20
CA ASP A 221 -6.14 -6.07 -1.04
C ASP A 221 -5.88 -6.30 -2.54
N ALA A 222 -6.96 -6.52 -3.29
CA ALA A 222 -6.93 -6.74 -4.71
C ALA A 222 -8.13 -6.07 -5.40
N TRP A 223 -7.84 -5.29 -6.45
CA TRP A 223 -8.87 -4.64 -7.25
C TRP A 223 -9.70 -5.63 -8.04
N ILE A 224 -10.98 -5.33 -8.17
CA ILE A 224 -11.84 -5.96 -9.16
C ILE A 224 -11.35 -5.65 -10.58
N GLY A 225 -11.50 -6.61 -11.49
CA GLY A 225 -11.18 -6.40 -12.91
C GLY A 225 -12.12 -5.41 -13.60
N THR A 226 -11.76 -5.03 -14.83
CA THR A 226 -12.46 -4.02 -15.65
C THR A 226 -13.95 -4.28 -15.86
N ASN A 227 -14.37 -5.55 -15.83
CA ASN A 227 -15.77 -5.94 -16.07
C ASN A 227 -16.66 -5.76 -14.83
N GLY A 228 -16.09 -5.50 -13.66
CA GLY A 228 -16.85 -5.49 -12.42
C GLY A 228 -17.49 -6.85 -12.09
N TYR A 229 -18.43 -6.85 -11.17
CA TYR A 229 -19.25 -8.02 -10.85
C TYR A 229 -20.73 -7.61 -10.67
N VAL A 230 -21.61 -8.59 -10.64
CA VAL A 230 -23.04 -8.40 -10.31
C VAL A 230 -23.26 -8.97 -8.93
N ASP A 231 -23.73 -8.16 -7.98
CA ASP A 231 -23.97 -8.60 -6.61
C ASP A 231 -25.23 -9.47 -6.49
N ALA A 232 -25.52 -9.97 -5.29
CA ALA A 232 -26.67 -10.83 -5.02
C ALA A 232 -28.03 -10.14 -5.28
N LEU A 233 -28.05 -8.81 -5.37
CA LEU A 233 -29.25 -8.01 -5.67
C LEU A 233 -29.38 -7.70 -7.17
N GLY A 234 -28.50 -8.22 -8.02
CA GLY A 234 -28.46 -7.97 -9.45
C GLY A 234 -27.87 -6.61 -9.83
N VAL A 235 -27.23 -5.90 -8.90
CA VAL A 235 -26.61 -4.59 -9.14
C VAL A 235 -25.18 -4.79 -9.62
N ARG A 236 -24.81 -4.13 -10.73
CA ARG A 236 -23.43 -4.15 -11.23
C ARG A 236 -22.55 -3.22 -10.40
N ARG A 237 -21.48 -3.79 -9.84
CA ARG A 237 -20.43 -3.09 -9.11
C ARG A 237 -19.21 -2.95 -10.02
N SER A 238 -18.80 -1.72 -10.24
CA SER A 238 -17.69 -1.40 -11.15
C SER A 238 -16.36 -1.11 -10.41
N LYS A 239 -16.43 -0.76 -9.13
CA LYS A 239 -15.26 -0.51 -8.27
C LYS A 239 -15.47 -1.23 -6.94
N ALA A 240 -14.66 -2.23 -6.70
CA ALA A 240 -14.64 -3.01 -5.47
C ALA A 240 -13.23 -3.53 -5.20
N ILE A 241 -12.97 -3.81 -3.94
CA ILE A 241 -11.70 -4.39 -3.49
C ILE A 241 -12.03 -5.65 -2.70
N ALA A 242 -11.44 -6.79 -3.07
CA ALA A 242 -11.40 -7.99 -2.26
C ALA A 242 -10.20 -7.91 -1.32
N PHE A 243 -10.33 -8.40 -0.10
CA PHE A 243 -9.25 -8.41 0.88
C PHE A 243 -9.37 -9.55 1.88
N GLN A 244 -8.29 -9.85 2.59
CA GLN A 244 -8.31 -10.74 3.74
C GLN A 244 -8.68 -9.96 4.99
N GLY A 245 -9.72 -10.42 5.68
CA GLY A 245 -10.18 -9.87 6.95
C GLY A 245 -10.00 -10.87 8.07
N ARG A 246 -9.37 -10.47 9.18
CA ARG A 246 -9.20 -11.31 10.36
C ARG A 246 -10.41 -11.17 11.27
N VAL A 247 -11.04 -12.29 11.59
CA VAL A 247 -12.25 -12.36 12.42
C VAL A 247 -12.08 -13.36 13.59
N PRO A 248 -12.72 -13.12 14.75
CA PRO A 248 -12.69 -14.04 15.86
C PRO A 248 -13.67 -15.20 15.63
N ILE A 249 -13.25 -16.43 15.94
CA ILE A 249 -14.11 -17.62 15.79
C ILE A 249 -14.90 -17.99 17.06
N GLY A 250 -14.80 -17.20 18.12
CA GLY A 250 -15.55 -17.42 19.36
C GLY A 250 -15.01 -18.53 20.26
N ARG A 251 -13.73 -18.83 20.11
CA ARG A 251 -12.97 -19.71 20.98
C ARG A 251 -11.79 -18.95 21.57
N THR A 252 -11.32 -19.41 22.72
CA THR A 252 -10.04 -19.00 23.31
C THR A 252 -9.09 -20.19 23.28
N ASN A 253 -7.82 -19.92 22.97
CA ASN A 253 -6.77 -20.92 23.11
C ASN A 253 -6.41 -21.18 24.59
N ASP A 254 -5.48 -22.10 24.83
CA ASP A 254 -5.05 -22.46 26.18
C ASP A 254 -4.40 -21.29 26.95
N ASP A 255 -3.91 -20.27 26.25
CA ASP A 255 -3.32 -19.04 26.83
C ASP A 255 -4.38 -17.94 27.09
N GLY A 256 -5.66 -18.23 26.86
CA GLY A 256 -6.76 -17.27 27.02
C GLY A 256 -6.89 -16.25 25.90
N MET A 257 -6.14 -16.42 24.80
CA MET A 257 -6.21 -15.54 23.63
C MET A 257 -7.37 -15.93 22.72
N ILE A 258 -8.07 -14.95 22.16
CA ILE A 258 -9.14 -15.18 21.19
C ILE A 258 -8.53 -15.80 19.92
N GLU A 259 -9.03 -16.97 19.53
CA GLU A 259 -8.66 -17.58 18.26
C GLU A 259 -9.28 -16.81 17.09
N THR A 260 -8.49 -16.61 16.03
CA THR A 260 -8.90 -15.88 14.85
C THR A 260 -8.61 -16.67 13.58
N ILE A 261 -9.36 -16.39 12.52
CA ILE A 261 -9.12 -16.87 11.16
C ILE A 261 -9.11 -15.69 10.18
N ASP A 262 -8.45 -15.85 9.05
CA ASP A 262 -8.54 -14.92 7.95
C ASP A 262 -9.60 -15.41 6.96
N GLU A 263 -10.58 -14.56 6.64
CA GLU A 263 -11.65 -14.81 5.67
C GLU A 263 -11.57 -13.80 4.51
N VAL A 264 -12.29 -14.08 3.42
CA VAL A 264 -12.32 -13.21 2.24
C VAL A 264 -13.52 -12.27 2.34
N PHE A 265 -13.22 -10.98 2.19
CA PHE A 265 -14.19 -9.90 2.20
C PHE A 265 -14.18 -9.12 0.88
N VAL A 266 -15.24 -8.41 0.60
CA VAL A 266 -15.35 -7.44 -0.50
C VAL A 266 -15.91 -6.13 0.05
N VAL A 267 -15.29 -5.03 -0.33
CA VAL A 267 -15.83 -3.69 -0.12
C VAL A 267 -16.15 -3.05 -1.47
N ASP A 268 -17.41 -2.64 -1.63
CA ASP A 268 -17.88 -1.85 -2.79
C ASP A 268 -17.59 -0.37 -2.55
N LEU A 269 -16.91 0.26 -3.50
CA LEU A 269 -16.61 1.67 -3.38
C LEU A 269 -17.75 2.54 -3.93
N PRO A 270 -18.15 3.58 -3.18
CA PRO A 270 -19.17 4.52 -3.65
C PRO A 270 -18.62 5.37 -4.82
N LYS A 271 -19.53 5.86 -5.69
CA LYS A 271 -19.14 6.75 -6.80
C LYS A 271 -18.40 8.01 -6.32
N GLU A 272 -18.81 8.56 -5.18
CA GLU A 272 -18.22 9.75 -4.58
C GLU A 272 -17.36 9.36 -3.37
N LEU A 273 -16.31 8.57 -3.62
CA LEU A 273 -15.45 8.01 -2.57
C LEU A 273 -14.88 9.09 -1.65
N ALA A 274 -14.54 10.29 -2.15
CA ALA A 274 -14.01 11.36 -1.32
C ALA A 274 -14.95 11.78 -0.18
N ARG A 275 -16.27 11.67 -0.36
CA ARG A 275 -17.24 11.97 0.71
C ARG A 275 -17.14 11.00 1.90
N ALA A 276 -16.74 9.76 1.64
CA ALA A 276 -16.52 8.79 2.71
C ALA A 276 -15.33 9.16 3.62
N GLY A 277 -14.38 9.94 3.09
CA GLY A 277 -13.20 10.43 3.82
C GLY A 277 -13.29 11.90 4.26
N GLU A 278 -14.47 12.55 4.21
CA GLU A 278 -14.63 13.95 4.64
C GLU A 278 -14.41 14.14 6.15
N ARG A 279 -14.58 13.09 6.94
CA ARG A 279 -14.19 13.10 8.35
C ARG A 279 -12.75 12.65 8.49
N PRO A 280 -11.92 13.38 9.24
CA PRO A 280 -10.58 12.90 9.57
C PRO A 280 -10.63 11.56 10.30
N LEU A 281 -9.54 10.81 10.26
CA LEU A 281 -9.34 9.62 11.09
C LEU A 281 -9.27 10.05 12.56
N GLU A 282 -10.06 9.44 13.43
CA GLU A 282 -10.12 9.72 14.87
C GLU A 282 -9.34 8.69 15.70
#